data_509ada07638ca9c9411ed1a3945fe5b2
#
_entry.id   509ada07638ca9c9411ed1a3945fe5b2
#
_cell.length_a   1.000
_cell.length_b   1.000
_cell.length_c   1.000
_cell.angle_alpha   90.00
_cell.angle_beta   90.00
_cell.angle_gamma   90.00
#
_symmetry.space_group_name_H-M   'P 1'
#
loop_
_entity.id
_entity.type
_entity.pdbx_description
1 polymer ?
#
loop_
_entity_poly.entity_id
_entity_poly.type
_entity_poly.pdbx_seq_one_letter_code
_entity_poly.pdbx_strand_id
1 'polypeptide(L)'
;MPQRPRAANPRLRALMGEARMSNKGLARRVVDLAKARGVAHVRCDHTSVLRWLAGEQPRPPVPELIASVLGDALGRPVPEIELGMTPSDLPADLGLHLPTEWGDTVAISAALWRADVQRRRLLVNAAFVAAAMPASALRWLTSPPASAPAGSGPVRVGHADIEAIRDLTLSYRELDNRLGGGRLRTMILSYLDDHVSHLLINGSYRGDTGQQLAAACGELSQLAGWVAYDSGEHGVAQRYLTQALAYARHAGDHALGAEILAAQAHQALYLTRPGEAIDLSRAAQAAALKHGSATLLTECLVMEAHGHAARDDASACGTTLATAERTFDRATQEDNPAWLAYFDEAYLAARMAQCFRDLGEADHAARYARRSLDMDGRYVRGRAFNLALLATAHAAQNEPERACTVGRQALDLTVRLTSARSAHYLRDLARRLRPRADVPAVRDFTAEVRERLPAAAGHAAPR
;
A
#
# COMPACT_ATOMS: atom_id res chain seq x y z
N MET A 1 -28.27 -13.04 -10.97
CA MET A 1 -27.65 -11.71 -10.96
C MET A 1 -27.05 -11.46 -12.35
N PRO A 2 -27.38 -10.37 -13.03
CA PRO A 2 -26.78 -10.08 -14.34
C PRO A 2 -25.28 -9.85 -14.19
N GLN A 3 -24.49 -10.56 -15.00
CA GLN A 3 -23.04 -10.38 -15.07
C GLN A 3 -22.74 -8.94 -15.53
N ARG A 4 -21.92 -8.21 -14.76
CA ARG A 4 -21.42 -6.88 -15.19
C ARG A 4 -20.72 -7.02 -16.54
N PRO A 5 -20.87 -6.05 -17.46
CA PRO A 5 -20.17 -6.04 -18.72
C PRO A 5 -18.65 -6.11 -18.45
N ARG A 6 -17.98 -7.09 -19.05
CA ARG A 6 -16.53 -7.25 -18.98
C ARG A 6 -15.89 -6.12 -19.80
N ALA A 7 -14.83 -5.52 -19.28
CA ALA A 7 -14.08 -4.53 -20.04
C ALA A 7 -13.40 -5.18 -21.25
N ALA A 8 -13.48 -4.55 -22.42
CA ALA A 8 -12.79 -5.02 -23.61
C ALA A 8 -11.28 -5.11 -23.37
N ASN A 9 -10.60 -6.04 -24.09
CA ASN A 9 -9.14 -6.17 -24.03
C ASN A 9 -8.48 -5.39 -25.19
N PRO A 10 -8.15 -4.11 -25.02
CA PRO A 10 -7.55 -3.29 -26.07
C PRO A 10 -6.11 -3.73 -26.39
N ARG A 11 -5.41 -4.33 -25.42
CA ARG A 11 -4.00 -4.75 -25.61
C ARG A 11 -3.87 -5.94 -26.55
N LEU A 12 -4.68 -6.98 -26.36
CA LEU A 12 -4.72 -8.08 -27.30
C LEU A 12 -5.09 -7.58 -28.70
N ARG A 13 -6.04 -6.66 -28.79
CA ARG A 13 -6.44 -6.06 -30.06
C ARG A 13 -5.29 -5.31 -30.75
N ALA A 14 -4.54 -4.53 -30.00
CA ALA A 14 -3.38 -3.77 -30.49
C ALA A 14 -2.29 -4.72 -31.04
N LEU A 15 -1.91 -5.73 -30.24
CA LEU A 15 -0.90 -6.73 -30.65
C LEU A 15 -1.32 -7.53 -31.84
N MET A 16 -2.59 -7.93 -31.96
CA MET A 16 -3.11 -8.61 -33.15
C MET A 16 -3.07 -7.70 -34.38
N GLY A 17 -3.34 -6.40 -34.21
CA GLY A 17 -3.21 -5.39 -35.25
C GLY A 17 -1.77 -5.22 -35.74
N GLU A 18 -0.83 -5.09 -34.81
CA GLU A 18 0.62 -5.00 -35.05
C GLU A 18 1.12 -6.25 -35.80
N ALA A 19 0.72 -7.44 -35.35
CA ALA A 19 1.06 -8.72 -35.94
C ALA A 19 0.27 -8.98 -37.26
N ARG A 20 -0.61 -8.09 -37.69
CA ARG A 20 -1.54 -8.25 -38.82
C ARG A 20 -2.29 -9.58 -38.81
N MET A 21 -2.73 -10.00 -37.64
CA MET A 21 -3.32 -11.31 -37.37
C MET A 21 -4.83 -11.23 -37.20
N SER A 22 -5.58 -11.99 -37.99
CA SER A 22 -7.04 -12.10 -37.83
C SER A 22 -7.43 -13.03 -36.69
N ASN A 23 -8.68 -12.93 -36.20
CA ASN A 23 -9.20 -13.82 -35.15
C ASN A 23 -9.09 -15.31 -35.54
N LYS A 24 -9.39 -15.66 -36.78
CA LYS A 24 -9.23 -17.04 -37.30
C LYS A 24 -7.75 -17.45 -37.39
N GLY A 25 -6.88 -16.52 -37.76
CA GLY A 25 -5.44 -16.73 -37.83
C GLY A 25 -4.83 -17.02 -36.44
N LEU A 26 -5.17 -16.22 -35.46
CA LEU A 26 -4.71 -16.43 -34.08
C LEU A 26 -5.20 -17.77 -33.53
N ALA A 27 -6.50 -18.06 -33.64
CA ALA A 27 -7.08 -19.30 -33.12
C ALA A 27 -6.41 -20.54 -33.73
N ARG A 28 -6.18 -20.54 -35.05
CA ARG A 28 -5.52 -21.66 -35.77
C ARG A 28 -4.09 -21.84 -35.26
N ARG A 29 -3.28 -20.77 -35.21
CA ARG A 29 -1.88 -20.85 -34.79
C ARG A 29 -1.74 -21.28 -33.31
N VAL A 30 -2.65 -20.85 -32.42
CA VAL A 30 -2.68 -21.32 -31.05
C VAL A 30 -2.94 -22.82 -30.95
N VAL A 31 -3.88 -23.36 -31.75
CA VAL A 31 -4.16 -24.79 -31.75
C VAL A 31 -2.99 -25.57 -32.38
N ASP A 32 -2.37 -25.05 -33.43
CA ASP A 32 -1.23 -25.71 -34.09
C ASP A 32 -0.01 -25.75 -33.17
N LEU A 33 0.27 -24.65 -32.46
CA LEU A 33 1.36 -24.58 -31.46
C LEU A 33 1.09 -25.51 -30.26
N ALA A 34 -0.16 -25.59 -29.78
CA ALA A 34 -0.55 -26.52 -28.74
C ALA A 34 -0.26 -27.97 -29.13
N LYS A 35 -0.63 -28.35 -30.35
CA LYS A 35 -0.33 -29.69 -30.86
C LYS A 35 1.17 -29.94 -30.96
N ALA A 36 1.95 -28.97 -31.47
CA ALA A 36 3.41 -29.08 -31.60
C ALA A 36 4.09 -29.24 -30.22
N ARG A 37 3.56 -28.64 -29.16
CA ARG A 37 4.07 -28.76 -27.79
C ARG A 37 3.50 -29.96 -27.04
N GLY A 38 2.69 -30.83 -27.66
CA GLY A 38 2.08 -31.98 -26.99
C GLY A 38 1.02 -31.60 -25.94
N VAL A 39 0.49 -30.38 -26.01
CA VAL A 39 -0.57 -29.92 -25.08
C VAL A 39 -1.92 -30.43 -25.61
N ALA A 40 -2.39 -31.53 -25.01
CA ALA A 40 -3.68 -32.11 -25.36
C ALA A 40 -4.85 -31.19 -24.90
N HIS A 41 -5.95 -31.19 -25.72
CA HIS A 41 -7.23 -30.56 -25.39
C HIS A 41 -7.37 -29.05 -25.53
N VAL A 42 -6.41 -28.30 -26.13
CA VAL A 42 -6.64 -26.91 -26.48
C VAL A 42 -7.57 -26.84 -27.70
N ARG A 43 -8.76 -26.30 -27.45
CA ARG A 43 -9.74 -26.02 -28.53
C ARG A 43 -10.08 -24.55 -28.47
N CYS A 44 -9.74 -23.82 -29.49
CA CYS A 44 -10.18 -22.43 -29.68
C CYS A 44 -10.51 -22.17 -31.16
N ASP A 45 -11.45 -21.30 -31.35
CA ASP A 45 -11.92 -20.83 -32.64
C ASP A 45 -11.98 -19.30 -32.68
N HIS A 46 -12.43 -18.72 -33.77
CA HIS A 46 -12.58 -17.29 -33.91
C HIS A 46 -13.52 -16.67 -32.87
N THR A 47 -14.51 -17.45 -32.39
CA THR A 47 -15.47 -17.02 -31.36
C THR A 47 -14.79 -16.93 -30.00
N SER A 48 -13.86 -17.85 -29.71
CA SER A 48 -13.02 -17.80 -28.52
C SER A 48 -12.18 -16.51 -28.50
N VAL A 49 -11.57 -16.14 -29.61
CA VAL A 49 -10.79 -14.90 -29.74
C VAL A 49 -11.68 -13.66 -29.55
N LEU A 50 -12.89 -13.65 -30.11
CA LEU A 50 -13.85 -12.55 -29.88
C LEU A 50 -14.20 -12.40 -28.42
N ARG A 51 -14.40 -13.50 -27.65
CA ARG A 51 -14.65 -13.46 -26.22
C ARG A 51 -13.46 -12.90 -25.45
N TRP A 52 -12.23 -13.26 -25.84
CA TRP A 52 -11.01 -12.72 -25.22
C TRP A 52 -10.84 -11.23 -25.50
N LEU A 53 -11.17 -10.77 -26.71
CA LEU A 53 -11.19 -9.35 -27.06
C LEU A 53 -12.29 -8.58 -26.31
N ALA A 54 -13.37 -9.26 -25.91
CA ALA A 54 -14.42 -8.72 -25.04
C ALA A 54 -14.10 -8.83 -23.56
N GLY A 55 -12.86 -9.23 -23.19
CA GLY A 55 -12.38 -9.27 -21.80
C GLY A 55 -12.55 -10.61 -21.08
N GLU A 56 -12.97 -11.69 -21.78
CA GLU A 56 -12.93 -13.02 -21.20
C GLU A 56 -11.48 -13.53 -21.12
N GLN A 57 -11.11 -14.09 -19.97
CA GLN A 57 -9.78 -14.64 -19.76
C GLN A 57 -9.77 -16.12 -20.18
N PRO A 58 -8.90 -16.54 -21.11
CA PRO A 58 -8.74 -17.95 -21.42
C PRO A 58 -8.08 -18.70 -20.27
N ARG A 59 -8.38 -19.99 -20.17
CA ARG A 59 -7.73 -20.85 -19.18
C ARG A 59 -6.33 -21.28 -19.62
N PRO A 60 -5.43 -21.60 -18.67
CA PRO A 60 -4.15 -22.20 -18.99
C PRO A 60 -4.28 -23.45 -19.88
N PRO A 61 -3.33 -23.67 -20.78
CA PRO A 61 -2.13 -22.86 -21.09
C PRO A 61 -2.35 -21.87 -22.25
N VAL A 62 -3.59 -21.54 -22.58
CA VAL A 62 -3.93 -20.71 -23.76
C VAL A 62 -3.29 -19.31 -23.74
N PRO A 63 -3.20 -18.57 -22.60
CA PRO A 63 -2.50 -17.28 -22.56
C PRO A 63 -1.04 -17.37 -23.03
N GLU A 64 -0.29 -18.35 -22.51
CA GLU A 64 1.11 -18.61 -22.91
C GLU A 64 1.25 -18.93 -24.40
N LEU A 65 0.33 -19.73 -24.95
CA LEU A 65 0.33 -20.06 -26.37
C LEU A 65 0.04 -18.83 -27.24
N ILE A 66 -0.88 -17.95 -26.83
CA ILE A 66 -1.15 -16.68 -27.52
C ILE A 66 0.09 -15.79 -27.49
N ALA A 67 0.75 -15.68 -26.32
CA ALA A 67 1.98 -14.92 -26.13
C ALA A 67 3.08 -15.38 -27.10
N SER A 68 3.29 -16.71 -27.18
CA SER A 68 4.27 -17.30 -28.08
C SER A 68 3.93 -17.04 -29.54
N VAL A 69 2.67 -17.26 -29.97
CA VAL A 69 2.21 -17.03 -31.35
C VAL A 69 2.38 -15.58 -31.79
N LEU A 70 2.06 -14.63 -30.91
CA LEU A 70 2.22 -13.21 -31.24
C LEU A 70 3.68 -12.78 -31.16
N GLY A 71 4.46 -13.32 -30.22
CA GLY A 71 5.89 -13.10 -30.14
C GLY A 71 6.63 -13.54 -31.40
N ASP A 72 6.32 -14.75 -31.92
CA ASP A 72 6.87 -15.26 -33.14
C ASP A 72 6.49 -14.38 -34.38
N ALA A 73 5.24 -13.89 -34.41
CA ALA A 73 4.77 -13.03 -35.48
C ALA A 73 5.38 -11.62 -35.47
N LEU A 74 5.72 -11.11 -34.27
CA LEU A 74 6.29 -9.77 -34.04
C LEU A 74 7.82 -9.77 -34.01
N GLY A 75 8.46 -10.96 -34.02
CA GLY A 75 9.91 -11.10 -33.95
C GLY A 75 10.51 -10.64 -32.61
N ARG A 76 9.69 -10.57 -31.53
CA ARG A 76 10.09 -10.19 -30.18
C ARG A 76 9.33 -10.99 -29.13
N PRO A 77 9.89 -11.18 -27.92
CA PRO A 77 9.13 -11.78 -26.84
C PRO A 77 7.92 -10.92 -26.47
N VAL A 78 6.74 -11.56 -26.38
CA VAL A 78 5.51 -10.92 -25.92
C VAL A 78 5.12 -11.64 -24.62
N PRO A 79 5.31 -11.01 -23.45
CA PRO A 79 4.87 -11.61 -22.18
C PRO A 79 3.34 -11.63 -22.09
N GLU A 80 2.79 -12.61 -21.39
CA GLU A 80 1.31 -12.76 -21.22
C GLU A 80 0.64 -11.49 -20.70
N ILE A 81 1.37 -10.72 -19.89
CA ILE A 81 0.91 -9.46 -19.34
C ILE A 81 0.68 -8.38 -20.40
N GLU A 82 1.47 -8.40 -21.48
CA GLU A 82 1.31 -7.48 -22.62
C GLU A 82 0.05 -7.80 -23.43
N LEU A 83 -0.40 -9.06 -23.39
CA LEU A 83 -1.67 -9.49 -24.00
C LEU A 83 -2.90 -8.90 -23.30
N GLY A 84 -2.76 -8.29 -22.14
CA GLY A 84 -3.91 -7.97 -21.29
C GLY A 84 -4.54 -9.21 -20.66
N MET A 85 -3.81 -10.32 -20.60
CA MET A 85 -4.23 -11.55 -19.96
C MET A 85 -3.45 -11.74 -18.66
N THR A 86 -4.11 -12.35 -17.67
CA THR A 86 -3.46 -12.67 -16.42
C THR A 86 -2.75 -14.01 -16.58
N PRO A 87 -1.48 -14.14 -16.17
CA PRO A 87 -0.81 -15.42 -16.07
C PRO A 87 -1.63 -16.39 -15.25
N SER A 88 -1.65 -17.64 -15.64
CA SER A 88 -2.55 -18.67 -15.11
C SER A 88 -2.34 -18.96 -13.64
N ASP A 89 -1.09 -18.89 -13.20
CA ASP A 89 -0.67 -19.04 -11.80
C ASP A 89 0.20 -17.85 -11.46
N LEU A 90 -0.42 -16.86 -10.78
CA LEU A 90 0.36 -15.80 -10.17
C LEU A 90 1.24 -16.45 -9.09
N PRO A 91 2.57 -16.22 -9.12
CA PRO A 91 3.44 -16.70 -8.06
C PRO A 91 2.92 -16.22 -6.70
N ALA A 92 2.87 -17.11 -5.71
CA ALA A 92 2.41 -16.77 -4.37
C ALA A 92 3.25 -15.64 -3.73
N ASP A 93 4.48 -15.49 -4.20
CA ASP A 93 5.45 -14.47 -3.80
C ASP A 93 5.45 -13.22 -4.70
N LEU A 94 4.54 -13.11 -5.68
CA LEU A 94 4.44 -11.95 -6.57
C LEU A 94 4.43 -10.64 -5.76
N GLY A 95 5.39 -9.76 -6.01
CA GLY A 95 5.53 -8.47 -5.36
C GLY A 95 6.15 -8.49 -3.96
N LEU A 96 6.52 -9.66 -3.40
CA LEU A 96 7.18 -9.77 -2.08
C LEU A 96 8.68 -9.49 -2.12
N HIS A 97 9.31 -9.63 -3.27
CA HIS A 97 10.74 -9.40 -3.43
C HIS A 97 11.03 -8.04 -4.06
N LEU A 98 12.11 -7.41 -3.61
CA LEU A 98 12.62 -6.17 -4.18
C LEU A 98 13.39 -6.51 -5.47
N PRO A 99 12.89 -6.19 -6.68
CA PRO A 99 13.61 -6.40 -7.92
C PRO A 99 14.83 -5.47 -8.03
N THR A 100 15.85 -5.90 -8.76
CA THR A 100 17.07 -5.12 -9.01
C THR A 100 17.05 -4.39 -10.34
N GLU A 101 16.41 -4.99 -11.33
CA GLU A 101 16.35 -4.47 -12.68
C GLU A 101 15.05 -3.69 -12.92
N TRP A 102 15.14 -2.63 -13.74
CA TRP A 102 13.99 -1.80 -14.08
C TRP A 102 12.88 -2.59 -14.78
N GLY A 103 13.25 -3.43 -15.76
CA GLY A 103 12.29 -4.24 -16.49
C GLY A 103 11.48 -5.18 -15.57
N ASP A 104 12.13 -5.80 -14.60
CA ASP A 104 11.47 -6.67 -13.61
C ASP A 104 10.55 -5.86 -12.70
N THR A 105 10.97 -4.66 -12.26
CA THR A 105 10.13 -3.76 -11.45
C THR A 105 8.84 -3.43 -12.19
N VAL A 106 8.92 -3.06 -13.46
CA VAL A 106 7.74 -2.74 -14.29
C VAL A 106 6.87 -3.98 -14.49
N ALA A 107 7.47 -5.12 -14.83
CA ALA A 107 6.74 -6.37 -15.10
C ALA A 107 5.99 -6.88 -13.86
N ILE A 108 6.66 -6.93 -12.70
CA ILE A 108 6.07 -7.38 -11.43
C ILE A 108 4.95 -6.43 -10.98
N SER A 109 5.17 -5.12 -11.06
CA SER A 109 4.17 -4.12 -10.66
C SER A 109 2.93 -4.20 -11.55
N ALA A 110 3.10 -4.24 -12.87
CA ALA A 110 1.98 -4.36 -13.79
C ALA A 110 1.21 -5.69 -13.60
N ALA A 111 1.90 -6.79 -13.27
CA ALA A 111 1.26 -8.06 -12.94
C ALA A 111 0.45 -7.95 -11.65
N LEU A 112 1.02 -7.33 -10.62
CA LEU A 112 0.37 -7.11 -9.33
C LEU A 112 -0.90 -6.26 -9.46
N TRP A 113 -0.81 -5.10 -10.16
CA TRP A 113 -1.94 -4.20 -10.36
C TRP A 113 -3.07 -4.86 -11.12
N ARG A 114 -2.77 -5.54 -12.20
CA ARG A 114 -3.75 -6.28 -12.99
C ARG A 114 -4.41 -7.39 -12.20
N ALA A 115 -3.63 -8.15 -11.46
CA ALA A 115 -4.15 -9.22 -10.62
C ALA A 115 -5.14 -8.69 -9.58
N ASP A 116 -4.83 -7.54 -9.00
CA ASP A 116 -5.66 -6.91 -7.99
C ASP A 116 -6.97 -6.34 -8.57
N VAL A 117 -6.91 -5.71 -9.74
CA VAL A 117 -8.11 -5.24 -10.46
C VAL A 117 -9.02 -6.39 -10.88
N GLN A 118 -8.45 -7.48 -11.44
CA GLN A 118 -9.23 -8.56 -12.04
C GLN A 118 -9.64 -9.66 -11.07
N ARG A 119 -8.84 -9.91 -10.02
CA ARG A 119 -8.99 -11.05 -9.10
C ARG A 119 -9.03 -10.62 -7.63
N ARG A 120 -9.83 -9.63 -7.29
CA ARG A 120 -9.98 -9.08 -5.93
C ARG A 120 -9.98 -10.12 -4.80
N ARG A 121 -10.47 -11.36 -5.05
CA ARG A 121 -10.53 -12.41 -4.03
C ARG A 121 -9.20 -13.16 -3.80
N LEU A 122 -8.31 -13.22 -4.80
CA LEU A 122 -7.06 -13.96 -4.66
C LEU A 122 -5.99 -13.15 -3.91
N LEU A 123 -5.88 -11.84 -4.20
CA LEU A 123 -4.93 -10.97 -3.51
C LEU A 123 -5.42 -10.51 -2.13
N VAL A 124 -6.73 -10.31 -1.95
CA VAL A 124 -7.31 -10.00 -0.63
C VAL A 124 -6.99 -11.10 0.40
N ASN A 125 -6.88 -12.36 -0.04
CA ASN A 125 -6.46 -13.47 0.81
C ASN A 125 -4.94 -13.73 0.79
N ALA A 126 -4.15 -12.85 0.13
CA ALA A 126 -2.71 -13.01 0.11
C ALA A 126 -2.13 -12.89 1.53
N ALA A 127 -1.42 -13.92 1.96
CA ALA A 127 -0.83 -13.93 3.30
C ALA A 127 0.23 -12.83 3.45
N PHE A 128 0.27 -12.23 4.62
CA PHE A 128 1.41 -11.43 5.06
C PHE A 128 2.60 -12.35 5.36
N VAL A 129 3.77 -12.03 4.82
CA VAL A 129 5.00 -12.82 4.96
C VAL A 129 6.03 -12.01 5.74
N ALA A 130 6.14 -12.25 7.05
CA ALA A 130 6.97 -11.45 7.95
C ALA A 130 8.43 -11.32 7.50
N ALA A 131 9.03 -12.43 7.06
CA ALA A 131 10.45 -12.44 6.66
C ALA A 131 10.75 -11.63 5.37
N ALA A 132 9.73 -11.29 4.57
CA ALA A 132 9.95 -10.55 3.32
C ALA A 132 10.25 -9.06 3.54
N MET A 133 9.77 -8.45 4.64
CA MET A 133 10.00 -7.02 4.91
C MET A 133 11.46 -6.71 5.26
N PRO A 134 12.08 -7.37 6.28
CA PRO A 134 13.50 -7.15 6.59
C PRO A 134 14.42 -7.49 5.41
N ALA A 135 14.09 -8.53 4.64
CA ALA A 135 14.87 -8.89 3.45
C ALA A 135 14.86 -7.79 2.38
N SER A 136 13.71 -7.14 2.16
CA SER A 136 13.57 -6.02 1.22
C SER A 136 14.32 -4.78 1.73
N ALA A 137 14.23 -4.46 3.01
CA ALA A 137 14.96 -3.36 3.64
C ALA A 137 16.48 -3.57 3.58
N LEU A 138 16.97 -4.77 3.90
CA LEU A 138 18.38 -5.11 3.78
C LEU A 138 18.88 -4.94 2.34
N ARG A 139 18.13 -5.45 1.37
CA ARG A 139 18.47 -5.29 -0.05
C ARG A 139 18.46 -3.82 -0.47
N TRP A 140 17.51 -3.03 -0.01
CA TRP A 140 17.49 -1.58 -0.23
C TRP A 140 18.78 -0.90 0.26
N LEU A 141 19.22 -1.22 1.46
CA LEU A 141 20.40 -0.60 2.08
C LEU A 141 21.71 -1.02 1.43
N THR A 142 21.83 -2.28 0.98
CA THR A 142 23.09 -2.90 0.56
C THR A 142 23.28 -3.02 -0.95
N SER A 143 22.19 -2.87 -1.74
CA SER A 143 22.31 -2.94 -3.20
C SER A 143 23.03 -1.70 -3.76
N PRO A 144 23.85 -1.86 -4.79
CA PRO A 144 24.44 -0.72 -5.50
C PRO A 144 23.35 0.17 -6.10
N PRO A 145 23.65 1.43 -6.44
CA PRO A 145 22.72 2.30 -7.15
C PRO A 145 22.16 1.59 -8.38
N ALA A 146 20.84 1.72 -8.58
CA ALA A 146 20.20 1.15 -9.75
C ALA A 146 20.56 1.93 -11.02
N SER A 147 20.55 1.28 -12.18
CA SER A 147 20.58 1.99 -13.46
C SER A 147 19.37 2.88 -13.61
N ALA A 148 19.56 4.04 -14.24
CA ALA A 148 18.46 4.97 -14.48
C ALA A 148 17.35 4.29 -15.32
N PRO A 149 16.07 4.49 -14.95
CA PRO A 149 14.95 3.92 -15.70
C PRO A 149 14.94 4.38 -17.15
N ALA A 150 14.73 3.45 -18.07
CA ALA A 150 14.62 3.75 -19.48
C ALA A 150 13.54 2.90 -20.14
N GLY A 151 12.83 3.50 -21.10
CA GLY A 151 11.85 2.87 -21.95
C GLY A 151 12.05 3.31 -23.40
N SER A 152 11.82 2.41 -24.35
CA SER A 152 12.00 2.65 -25.79
C SER A 152 10.72 2.43 -26.60
N GLY A 153 9.56 2.50 -25.94
CA GLY A 153 8.25 2.32 -26.57
C GLY A 153 7.85 3.48 -27.48
N PRO A 154 6.72 3.37 -28.19
CA PRO A 154 6.25 4.37 -29.14
C PRO A 154 5.63 5.63 -28.49
N VAL A 155 5.31 5.60 -27.20
CA VAL A 155 4.63 6.70 -26.49
C VAL A 155 5.66 7.60 -25.83
N ARG A 156 5.76 8.86 -26.24
CA ARG A 156 6.67 9.80 -25.59
C ARG A 156 6.12 10.15 -24.20
N VAL A 157 6.90 9.90 -23.15
CA VAL A 157 6.60 10.32 -21.78
C VAL A 157 7.30 11.65 -21.50
N GLY A 158 6.55 12.63 -21.04
CA GLY A 158 7.06 13.97 -20.70
C GLY A 158 6.73 14.39 -19.27
N HIS A 159 7.13 15.62 -18.93
CA HIS A 159 6.88 16.20 -17.61
C HIS A 159 5.38 16.26 -17.27
N ALA A 160 4.52 16.61 -18.23
CA ALA A 160 3.08 16.68 -18.02
C ALA A 160 2.45 15.35 -17.59
N ASP A 161 2.94 14.22 -18.11
CA ASP A 161 2.44 12.89 -17.71
C ASP A 161 2.82 12.58 -16.26
N ILE A 162 4.03 12.96 -15.85
CA ILE A 162 4.56 12.77 -14.50
C ILE A 162 3.81 13.64 -13.49
N GLU A 163 3.60 14.91 -13.83
CA GLU A 163 2.83 15.86 -13.01
C GLU A 163 1.39 15.37 -12.82
N ALA A 164 0.76 14.86 -13.87
CA ALA A 164 -0.59 14.31 -13.78
C ALA A 164 -0.67 13.12 -12.80
N ILE A 165 0.36 12.25 -12.75
CA ILE A 165 0.43 11.17 -11.75
C ILE A 165 0.56 11.75 -10.33
N ARG A 166 1.41 12.75 -10.12
CA ARG A 166 1.63 13.38 -8.81
C ARG A 166 0.40 14.13 -8.31
N ASP A 167 -0.22 14.94 -9.16
CA ASP A 167 -1.44 15.71 -8.81
C ASP A 167 -2.58 14.78 -8.42
N LEU A 168 -2.74 13.69 -9.17
CA LEU A 168 -3.76 12.70 -8.84
C LEU A 168 -3.42 11.95 -7.54
N THR A 169 -2.14 11.66 -7.29
CA THR A 169 -1.67 11.06 -6.04
C THR A 169 -1.97 11.94 -4.84
N LEU A 170 -1.71 13.25 -4.93
CA LEU A 170 -2.05 14.23 -3.88
C LEU A 170 -3.56 14.29 -3.64
N SER A 171 -4.35 14.35 -4.71
CA SER A 171 -5.82 14.34 -4.62
C SER A 171 -6.35 13.07 -3.93
N TYR A 172 -5.78 11.91 -4.24
CA TYR A 172 -6.14 10.66 -3.58
C TYR A 172 -5.73 10.63 -2.10
N ARG A 173 -4.58 11.22 -1.72
CA ARG A 173 -4.17 11.35 -0.31
C ARG A 173 -5.15 12.20 0.50
N GLU A 174 -5.59 13.32 -0.05
CA GLU A 174 -6.59 14.18 0.61
C GLU A 174 -7.92 13.45 0.81
N LEU A 175 -8.38 12.75 -0.21
CA LEU A 175 -9.60 11.94 -0.11
C LEU A 175 -9.46 10.78 0.88
N ASP A 176 -8.30 10.11 0.92
CA ASP A 176 -7.99 9.05 1.88
C ASP A 176 -8.06 9.55 3.32
N ASN A 177 -7.51 10.73 3.60
CA ASN A 177 -7.57 11.34 4.92
C ASN A 177 -9.00 11.68 5.37
N ARG A 178 -9.90 11.99 4.41
CA ARG A 178 -11.30 12.36 4.69
C ARG A 178 -12.26 11.18 4.74
N LEU A 179 -12.04 10.16 3.91
CA LEU A 179 -13.01 9.08 3.68
C LEU A 179 -12.51 7.70 4.14
N GLY A 180 -11.19 7.54 4.32
CA GLY A 180 -10.54 6.25 4.52
C GLY A 180 -10.31 5.49 3.21
N GLY A 181 -9.38 4.52 3.26
CA GLY A 181 -8.82 3.88 2.07
C GLY A 181 -9.78 3.04 1.23
N GLY A 182 -10.76 2.38 1.85
CA GLY A 182 -11.53 1.35 1.17
C GLY A 182 -12.34 1.81 -0.06
N ARG A 183 -12.76 3.08 -0.11
CA ARG A 183 -13.48 3.64 -1.27
C ARG A 183 -12.56 4.02 -2.42
N LEU A 184 -11.33 4.42 -2.10
CA LEU A 184 -10.37 4.94 -3.09
C LEU A 184 -9.58 3.85 -3.77
N ARG A 185 -9.40 2.71 -3.12
CA ARG A 185 -8.58 1.61 -3.59
C ARG A 185 -8.85 1.26 -5.06
N THR A 186 -10.11 1.08 -5.42
CA THR A 186 -10.48 0.73 -6.81
C THR A 186 -10.05 1.79 -7.83
N MET A 187 -10.17 3.07 -7.49
CA MET A 187 -9.80 4.17 -8.38
C MET A 187 -8.29 4.21 -8.57
N ILE A 188 -7.52 4.10 -7.49
CA ILE A 188 -6.06 4.05 -7.53
C ILE A 188 -5.59 2.85 -8.37
N LEU A 189 -6.16 1.66 -8.14
CA LEU A 189 -5.79 0.45 -8.85
C LEU A 189 -6.10 0.52 -10.35
N SER A 190 -7.29 1.02 -10.72
CA SER A 190 -7.62 1.21 -12.13
C SER A 190 -6.65 2.18 -12.81
N TYR A 191 -6.28 3.28 -12.15
CA TYR A 191 -5.34 4.23 -12.71
C TYR A 191 -3.93 3.64 -12.86
N LEU A 192 -3.47 2.85 -11.88
CA LEU A 192 -2.20 2.12 -11.95
C LEU A 192 -2.20 1.10 -13.11
N ASP A 193 -3.25 0.27 -13.24
CA ASP A 193 -3.32 -0.78 -14.27
C ASP A 193 -3.54 -0.21 -15.67
N ASP A 194 -4.44 0.77 -15.84
CA ASP A 194 -4.83 1.26 -17.17
C ASP A 194 -3.85 2.31 -17.70
N HIS A 195 -3.48 3.30 -16.83
CA HIS A 195 -2.71 4.47 -17.29
C HIS A 195 -1.21 4.34 -16.99
N VAL A 196 -0.85 4.14 -15.72
CA VAL A 196 0.57 4.11 -15.31
C VAL A 196 1.29 2.93 -15.97
N SER A 197 0.67 1.75 -15.99
CA SER A 197 1.27 0.58 -16.63
C SER A 197 1.48 0.79 -18.13
N HIS A 198 0.57 1.55 -18.81
CA HIS A 198 0.73 1.90 -20.22
C HIS A 198 1.96 2.80 -20.44
N LEU A 199 2.15 3.82 -19.60
CA LEU A 199 3.32 4.71 -19.70
C LEU A 199 4.63 3.96 -19.44
N LEU A 200 4.63 3.04 -18.47
CA LEU A 200 5.82 2.26 -18.11
C LEU A 200 6.22 1.27 -19.21
N ILE A 201 5.25 0.56 -19.80
CA ILE A 201 5.50 -0.52 -20.78
C ILE A 201 5.71 0.03 -22.20
N ASN A 202 4.90 1.02 -22.61
CA ASN A 202 4.91 1.55 -23.97
C ASN A 202 5.59 2.93 -24.07
N GLY A 203 6.10 3.43 -22.94
CA GLY A 203 6.73 4.75 -22.87
C GLY A 203 8.13 4.80 -23.46
N SER A 204 8.48 5.94 -24.04
CA SER A 204 9.85 6.33 -24.37
C SER A 204 10.31 7.40 -23.39
N TYR A 205 11.23 7.05 -22.52
CA TYR A 205 11.79 7.89 -21.48
C TYR A 205 13.21 7.44 -21.10
N ARG A 206 14.03 8.34 -20.57
CA ARG A 206 15.39 8.06 -20.08
C ARG A 206 15.91 9.18 -19.19
N GLY A 207 17.02 8.93 -18.50
CA GLY A 207 17.67 9.93 -17.64
C GLY A 207 16.73 10.46 -16.57
N ASP A 208 16.71 11.78 -16.38
CA ASP A 208 15.90 12.46 -15.38
C ASP A 208 14.40 12.19 -15.52
N THR A 209 13.87 12.19 -16.74
CA THR A 209 12.46 11.83 -16.99
C THR A 209 12.12 10.43 -16.48
N GLY A 210 13.02 9.46 -16.68
CA GLY A 210 12.84 8.11 -16.18
C GLY A 210 12.87 8.06 -14.65
N GLN A 211 13.78 8.79 -14.01
CA GLN A 211 13.87 8.86 -12.55
C GLN A 211 12.64 9.54 -11.94
N GLN A 212 12.18 10.65 -12.51
CA GLN A 212 10.96 11.33 -12.06
C GLN A 212 9.70 10.47 -12.25
N LEU A 213 9.59 9.73 -13.36
CA LEU A 213 8.51 8.76 -13.58
C LEU A 213 8.55 7.66 -12.52
N ALA A 214 9.73 7.11 -12.22
CA ALA A 214 9.88 6.12 -11.18
C ALA A 214 9.47 6.67 -9.80
N ALA A 215 9.89 7.89 -9.44
CA ALA A 215 9.47 8.53 -8.19
C ALA A 215 7.94 8.67 -8.09
N ALA A 216 7.28 9.20 -9.12
CA ALA A 216 5.83 9.36 -9.16
C ALA A 216 5.08 8.00 -9.06
N CYS A 217 5.58 6.96 -9.74
CA CYS A 217 5.05 5.59 -9.61
C CYS A 217 5.24 5.04 -8.19
N GLY A 218 6.38 5.34 -7.55
CA GLY A 218 6.67 4.97 -6.17
C GLY A 218 5.71 5.62 -5.18
N GLU A 219 5.46 6.93 -5.32
CA GLU A 219 4.54 7.70 -4.50
C GLU A 219 3.10 7.14 -4.59
N LEU A 220 2.61 6.86 -5.79
CA LEU A 220 1.27 6.30 -5.98
C LEU A 220 1.17 4.85 -5.50
N SER A 221 2.22 4.04 -5.69
CA SER A 221 2.27 2.66 -5.19
C SER A 221 2.34 2.62 -3.66
N GLN A 222 3.05 3.55 -3.01
CA GLN A 222 3.07 3.72 -1.56
C GLN A 222 1.67 4.03 -1.04
N LEU A 223 0.95 4.96 -1.69
CA LEU A 223 -0.43 5.27 -1.33
C LEU A 223 -1.35 4.05 -1.51
N ALA A 224 -1.22 3.28 -2.59
CA ALA A 224 -1.97 2.04 -2.79
C ALA A 224 -1.72 1.02 -1.67
N GLY A 225 -0.46 0.88 -1.25
CA GLY A 225 -0.06 0.06 -0.11
C GLY A 225 -0.66 0.53 1.20
N TRP A 226 -0.63 1.84 1.45
CA TRP A 226 -1.23 2.45 2.64
C TRP A 226 -2.74 2.25 2.71
N VAL A 227 -3.45 2.46 1.61
CA VAL A 227 -4.89 2.22 1.48
C VAL A 227 -5.26 0.76 1.72
N ALA A 228 -4.48 -0.19 1.20
CA ALA A 228 -4.66 -1.61 1.46
C ALA A 228 -4.42 -1.94 2.95
N TYR A 229 -3.39 -1.36 3.57
CA TYR A 229 -3.13 -1.49 5.00
C TYR A 229 -4.28 -0.94 5.85
N ASP A 230 -4.79 0.25 5.53
CA ASP A 230 -5.91 0.87 6.24
C ASP A 230 -7.19 0.04 6.14
N SER A 231 -7.34 -0.68 5.04
CA SER A 231 -8.45 -1.61 4.78
C SER A 231 -8.28 -2.99 5.43
N GLY A 232 -7.14 -3.27 6.08
CA GLY A 232 -6.82 -4.55 6.71
C GLY A 232 -6.28 -5.63 5.77
N GLU A 233 -5.96 -5.28 4.53
CA GLU A 233 -5.43 -6.18 3.51
C GLU A 233 -3.89 -6.27 3.58
N HIS A 234 -3.36 -6.76 4.72
CA HIS A 234 -1.95 -6.65 5.07
C HIS A 234 -0.98 -7.31 4.08
N GLY A 235 -1.33 -8.46 3.53
CA GLY A 235 -0.48 -9.15 2.55
C GLY A 235 -0.43 -8.43 1.20
N VAL A 236 -1.50 -7.72 0.83
CA VAL A 236 -1.54 -6.85 -0.36
C VAL A 236 -0.73 -5.58 -0.10
N ALA A 237 -0.94 -4.94 1.05
CA ALA A 237 -0.20 -3.75 1.46
C ALA A 237 1.31 -3.97 1.42
N GLN A 238 1.78 -5.09 1.95
CA GLN A 238 3.18 -5.50 1.93
C GLN A 238 3.75 -5.54 0.52
N ARG A 239 3.03 -6.12 -0.43
CA ARG A 239 3.46 -6.22 -1.83
C ARG A 239 3.58 -4.86 -2.50
N TYR A 240 2.57 -4.01 -2.32
CA TYR A 240 2.59 -2.65 -2.86
C TYR A 240 3.73 -1.81 -2.27
N LEU A 241 3.94 -1.86 -0.96
CA LEU A 241 5.05 -1.15 -0.30
C LEU A 241 6.41 -1.67 -0.74
N THR A 242 6.55 -2.99 -0.98
CA THR A 242 7.80 -3.56 -1.53
C THR A 242 8.07 -3.06 -2.96
N GLN A 243 7.03 -3.00 -3.82
CA GLN A 243 7.21 -2.47 -5.17
C GLN A 243 7.43 -0.95 -5.17
N ALA A 244 6.77 -0.20 -4.27
CA ALA A 244 7.04 1.22 -4.08
C ALA A 244 8.51 1.47 -3.72
N LEU A 245 9.08 0.63 -2.85
CA LEU A 245 10.51 0.68 -2.48
C LEU A 245 11.43 0.41 -3.68
N ALA A 246 11.04 -0.48 -4.61
CA ALA A 246 11.78 -0.70 -5.84
C ALA A 246 11.78 0.54 -6.74
N TYR A 247 10.63 1.20 -6.88
CA TYR A 247 10.54 2.46 -7.62
C TYR A 247 11.39 3.57 -7.00
N ALA A 248 11.33 3.76 -5.67
CA ALA A 248 12.17 4.72 -4.96
C ALA A 248 13.66 4.47 -5.20
N ARG A 249 14.07 3.18 -5.24
CA ARG A 249 15.44 2.79 -5.54
C ARG A 249 15.86 3.20 -6.96
N HIS A 250 15.04 2.94 -7.96
CA HIS A 250 15.32 3.32 -9.35
C HIS A 250 15.30 4.83 -9.57
N ALA A 251 14.49 5.55 -8.80
CA ALA A 251 14.49 7.01 -8.79
C ALA A 251 15.72 7.62 -8.10
N GLY A 252 16.43 6.83 -7.27
CA GLY A 252 17.46 7.36 -6.38
C GLY A 252 16.89 8.21 -5.24
N ASP A 253 15.59 8.06 -4.95
CA ASP A 253 14.87 8.87 -3.97
C ASP A 253 14.95 8.25 -2.57
N HIS A 254 15.92 8.73 -1.80
CA HIS A 254 16.15 8.28 -0.43
C HIS A 254 15.05 8.75 0.53
N ALA A 255 14.41 9.89 0.28
CA ALA A 255 13.30 10.38 1.10
C ALA A 255 12.09 9.47 0.97
N LEU A 256 11.67 9.18 -0.26
CA LEU A 256 10.56 8.27 -0.53
C LEU A 256 10.86 6.86 0.01
N GLY A 257 12.11 6.39 -0.12
CA GLY A 257 12.54 5.10 0.45
C GLY A 257 12.40 5.05 1.98
N ALA A 258 12.78 6.12 2.68
CA ALA A 258 12.62 6.24 4.13
C ALA A 258 11.14 6.22 4.55
N GLU A 259 10.29 6.99 3.88
CA GLU A 259 8.83 7.03 4.09
C GLU A 259 8.20 5.63 3.91
N ILE A 260 8.58 4.91 2.84
CA ILE A 260 8.05 3.57 2.59
C ILE A 260 8.47 2.59 3.68
N LEU A 261 9.72 2.65 4.14
CA LEU A 261 10.22 1.82 5.23
C LEU A 261 9.52 2.16 6.56
N ALA A 262 9.26 3.44 6.83
CA ALA A 262 8.47 3.89 7.99
C ALA A 262 7.02 3.38 7.93
N ALA A 263 6.39 3.40 6.75
CA ALA A 263 5.07 2.82 6.54
C ALA A 263 5.05 1.30 6.76
N GLN A 264 6.10 0.59 6.34
CA GLN A 264 6.26 -0.85 6.63
C GLN A 264 6.47 -1.10 8.14
N ALA A 265 7.26 -0.27 8.83
CA ALA A 265 7.43 -0.35 10.28
C ALA A 265 6.10 -0.13 11.01
N HIS A 266 5.30 0.83 10.54
CA HIS A 266 3.95 1.06 11.06
C HIS A 266 3.05 -0.18 10.89
N GLN A 267 3.10 -0.84 9.73
CA GLN A 267 2.36 -2.08 9.49
C GLN A 267 2.86 -3.22 10.40
N ALA A 268 4.18 -3.34 10.61
CA ALA A 268 4.78 -4.35 11.48
C ALA A 268 4.32 -4.16 12.95
N LEU A 269 4.30 -2.92 13.46
CA LEU A 269 3.76 -2.59 14.78
C LEU A 269 2.30 -3.00 14.92
N TYR A 270 1.47 -2.65 13.95
CA TYR A 270 0.05 -3.02 13.96
C TYR A 270 -0.15 -4.54 13.98
N LEU A 271 0.74 -5.29 13.35
CA LEU A 271 0.75 -6.75 13.33
C LEU A 271 1.48 -7.39 14.51
N THR A 272 1.77 -6.61 15.58
CA THR A 272 2.44 -7.07 16.80
C THR A 272 3.83 -7.67 16.55
N ARG A 273 4.62 -7.03 15.64
CA ARG A 273 5.98 -7.42 15.26
C ARG A 273 6.97 -6.31 15.56
N PRO A 274 7.21 -6.01 16.86
CA PRO A 274 8.02 -4.86 17.24
C PRO A 274 9.50 -4.99 16.85
N GLY A 275 10.04 -6.21 16.76
CA GLY A 275 11.42 -6.43 16.32
C GLY A 275 11.63 -5.98 14.88
N GLU A 276 10.78 -6.46 13.96
CA GLU A 276 10.81 -6.06 12.55
C GLU A 276 10.54 -4.55 12.37
N ALA A 277 9.69 -3.97 13.21
CA ALA A 277 9.43 -2.54 13.17
C ALA A 277 10.67 -1.72 13.54
N ILE A 278 11.44 -2.12 14.55
CA ILE A 278 12.70 -1.48 14.93
C ILE A 278 13.72 -1.57 13.78
N ASP A 279 13.88 -2.75 13.18
CA ASP A 279 14.84 -2.96 12.09
C ASP A 279 14.48 -2.10 10.87
N LEU A 280 13.20 -2.06 10.48
CA LEU A 280 12.69 -1.23 9.40
C LEU A 280 12.87 0.26 9.68
N SER A 281 12.60 0.70 10.93
CA SER A 281 12.78 2.10 11.34
C SER A 281 14.23 2.54 11.27
N ARG A 282 15.16 1.69 11.68
CA ARG A 282 16.61 1.95 11.57
C ARG A 282 17.06 2.02 10.12
N ALA A 283 16.53 1.14 9.27
CA ALA A 283 16.78 1.22 7.83
C ALA A 283 16.23 2.52 7.22
N ALA A 284 15.05 2.96 7.66
CA ALA A 284 14.44 4.23 7.27
C ALA A 284 15.28 5.43 7.73
N GLN A 285 15.80 5.42 8.97
CA GLN A 285 16.69 6.48 9.48
C GLN A 285 17.97 6.63 8.63
N ALA A 286 18.58 5.51 8.23
CA ALA A 286 19.75 5.53 7.36
C ALA A 286 19.47 6.19 5.99
N ALA A 287 18.26 6.02 5.45
CA ALA A 287 17.82 6.66 4.22
C ALA A 287 17.46 8.15 4.45
N ALA A 288 16.76 8.48 5.53
CA ALA A 288 16.41 9.84 5.89
C ALA A 288 17.65 10.72 6.14
N LEU A 289 18.69 10.19 6.77
CA LEU A 289 19.97 10.87 6.97
C LEU A 289 20.67 11.20 5.65
N LYS A 290 20.59 10.30 4.65
CA LYS A 290 21.14 10.58 3.32
C LYS A 290 20.41 11.70 2.59
N HIS A 291 19.11 11.83 2.82
CA HIS A 291 18.31 12.93 2.26
C HIS A 291 18.50 14.26 3.01
N GLY A 292 18.72 14.20 4.33
CA GLY A 292 18.92 15.38 5.18
C GLY A 292 17.65 15.98 5.78
N SER A 293 16.45 15.40 5.60
CA SER A 293 15.20 15.89 6.20
C SER A 293 15.12 15.51 7.69
N ALA A 294 15.10 16.52 8.56
CA ALA A 294 14.91 16.33 10.00
C ALA A 294 13.49 15.85 10.33
N THR A 295 12.48 16.32 9.61
CA THR A 295 11.08 15.85 9.75
C THR A 295 10.97 14.35 9.50
N LEU A 296 11.50 13.87 8.37
CA LEU A 296 11.48 12.46 8.01
C LEU A 296 12.29 11.59 8.97
N LEU A 297 13.45 12.09 9.42
CA LEU A 297 14.24 11.39 10.43
C LEU A 297 13.46 11.29 11.75
N THR A 298 12.73 12.32 12.13
CA THR A 298 11.87 12.30 13.33
C THR A 298 10.80 11.22 13.21
N GLU A 299 10.15 11.10 12.05
CA GLU A 299 9.17 10.04 11.82
C GLU A 299 9.78 8.65 12.00
N CYS A 300 10.93 8.41 11.40
CA CYS A 300 11.64 7.14 11.55
C CYS A 300 12.02 6.83 13.01
N LEU A 301 12.45 7.85 13.77
CA LEU A 301 12.78 7.72 15.18
C LEU A 301 11.56 7.39 16.04
N VAL A 302 10.41 8.04 15.84
CA VAL A 302 9.21 7.73 16.65
C VAL A 302 8.65 6.35 16.31
N MET A 303 8.87 5.84 15.11
CA MET A 303 8.51 4.46 14.76
C MET A 303 9.42 3.45 15.48
N GLU A 304 10.72 3.72 15.59
CA GLU A 304 11.65 2.91 16.42
C GLU A 304 11.26 2.95 17.90
N ALA A 305 10.98 4.15 18.43
CA ALA A 305 10.55 4.31 19.81
C ALA A 305 9.28 3.52 20.13
N HIS A 306 8.32 3.53 19.21
CA HIS A 306 7.10 2.72 19.35
C HIS A 306 7.41 1.21 19.34
N GLY A 307 8.38 0.77 18.54
CA GLY A 307 8.87 -0.61 18.57
C GLY A 307 9.44 -1.00 19.93
N HIS A 308 10.22 -0.12 20.56
CA HIS A 308 10.75 -0.31 21.91
C HIS A 308 9.63 -0.33 22.96
N ALA A 309 8.66 0.61 22.88
CA ALA A 309 7.50 0.62 23.77
C ALA A 309 6.69 -0.69 23.67
N ALA A 310 6.46 -1.20 22.47
CA ALA A 310 5.76 -2.46 22.24
C ALA A 310 6.51 -3.72 22.74
N ARG A 311 7.80 -3.58 23.08
CA ARG A 311 8.63 -4.59 23.76
C ARG A 311 8.77 -4.35 25.27
N ASP A 312 8.05 -3.38 25.80
CA ASP A 312 8.16 -2.95 27.21
C ASP A 312 9.58 -2.44 27.58
N ASP A 313 10.33 -1.92 26.61
CA ASP A 313 11.65 -1.31 26.82
C ASP A 313 11.51 0.21 26.99
N ALA A 314 11.11 0.63 28.19
CA ALA A 314 10.89 2.04 28.53
C ALA A 314 12.17 2.89 28.39
N SER A 315 13.34 2.31 28.68
CA SER A 315 14.63 3.02 28.61
C SER A 315 15.00 3.36 27.16
N ALA A 316 14.98 2.38 26.28
CA ALA A 316 15.27 2.59 24.86
C ALA A 316 14.20 3.48 24.21
N CYS A 317 12.92 3.29 24.54
CA CYS A 317 11.83 4.15 24.07
C CYS A 317 12.07 5.61 24.47
N GLY A 318 12.32 5.90 25.76
CA GLY A 318 12.54 7.26 26.26
C GLY A 318 13.76 7.93 25.60
N THR A 319 14.86 7.21 25.44
CA THR A 319 16.07 7.71 24.78
C THR A 319 15.79 8.08 23.32
N THR A 320 15.07 7.21 22.61
CA THR A 320 14.73 7.43 21.19
C THR A 320 13.72 8.57 21.03
N LEU A 321 12.71 8.68 21.90
CA LEU A 321 11.76 9.80 21.89
C LEU A 321 12.45 11.14 22.16
N ALA A 322 13.36 11.21 23.14
CA ALA A 322 14.14 12.44 23.39
C ALA A 322 15.01 12.84 22.20
N THR A 323 15.50 11.86 21.43
CA THR A 323 16.23 12.13 20.20
C THR A 323 15.29 12.63 19.10
N ALA A 324 14.09 12.04 18.99
CA ALA A 324 13.07 12.47 18.03
C ALA A 324 12.63 13.93 18.28
N GLU A 325 12.37 14.32 19.53
CA GLU A 325 12.01 15.70 19.88
C GLU A 325 13.11 16.69 19.48
N ARG A 326 14.37 16.43 19.88
CA ARG A 326 15.50 17.29 19.50
C ARG A 326 15.70 17.36 17.98
N THR A 327 15.37 16.32 17.25
CA THR A 327 15.47 16.30 15.80
C THR A 327 14.34 17.12 15.19
N PHE A 328 13.13 17.01 15.72
CA PHE A 328 11.96 17.76 15.27
C PHE A 328 12.14 19.28 15.51
N ASP A 329 12.74 19.69 16.63
CA ASP A 329 13.04 21.10 16.92
C ASP A 329 13.94 21.78 15.87
N ARG A 330 14.66 20.97 15.08
CA ARG A 330 15.52 21.44 13.97
C ARG A 330 14.85 21.33 12.62
N ALA A 331 13.63 20.79 12.56
CA ALA A 331 12.94 20.56 11.31
C ALA A 331 12.45 21.87 10.72
N THR A 332 12.68 22.06 9.41
CA THR A 332 12.08 23.11 8.61
C THR A 332 11.03 22.49 7.71
N GLN A 333 9.84 23.08 7.69
CA GLN A 333 8.73 22.59 6.87
C GLN A 333 8.93 22.88 5.38
N GLU A 334 9.74 23.90 5.05
CA GLU A 334 9.90 24.43 3.68
C GLU A 334 10.58 23.44 2.73
N ASP A 335 11.44 22.55 3.25
CA ASP A 335 12.20 21.59 2.45
C ASP A 335 11.55 20.20 2.35
N ASN A 336 10.35 20.03 2.92
CA ASN A 336 9.70 18.73 2.96
C ASN A 336 8.93 18.43 1.65
N PRO A 337 9.00 17.19 1.13
CA PRO A 337 8.14 16.78 0.04
C PRO A 337 6.65 16.94 0.41
N ALA A 338 5.81 17.30 -0.57
CA ALA A 338 4.38 17.54 -0.33
C ALA A 338 3.65 16.36 0.35
N TRP A 339 4.09 15.14 0.10
CA TRP A 339 3.52 13.94 0.72
C TRP A 339 3.87 13.80 2.22
N LEU A 340 4.85 14.54 2.75
CA LEU A 340 5.22 14.56 4.17
C LEU A 340 4.49 15.66 4.97
N ALA A 341 3.66 16.46 4.34
CA ALA A 341 2.94 17.57 4.98
C ALA A 341 2.00 17.15 6.13
N TYR A 342 1.74 15.85 6.29
CA TYR A 342 0.96 15.33 7.41
C TYR A 342 1.75 15.24 8.72
N PHE A 343 3.10 15.26 8.65
CA PHE A 343 3.95 15.13 9.83
C PHE A 343 4.17 16.51 10.46
N ASP A 344 3.35 16.81 11.41
CA ASP A 344 3.37 18.03 12.22
C ASP A 344 3.52 17.70 13.73
N GLU A 345 3.47 18.73 14.58
CA GLU A 345 3.54 18.57 16.03
C GLU A 345 2.41 17.68 16.57
N ALA A 346 1.22 17.78 16.01
CA ALA A 346 0.07 16.97 16.41
C ALA A 346 0.29 15.49 16.07
N TYR A 347 0.88 15.20 14.90
CA TYR A 347 1.23 13.82 14.52
C TYR A 347 2.32 13.25 15.42
N LEU A 348 3.39 14.02 15.70
CA LEU A 348 4.44 13.63 16.65
C LEU A 348 3.84 13.31 18.02
N ALA A 349 2.97 14.18 18.55
CA ALA A 349 2.28 13.95 19.80
C ALA A 349 1.43 12.68 19.80
N ALA A 350 0.75 12.37 18.69
CA ALA A 350 -0.01 11.12 18.56
C ALA A 350 0.90 9.90 18.67
N ARG A 351 2.09 9.93 18.05
CA ARG A 351 3.08 8.85 18.14
C ARG A 351 3.62 8.66 19.55
N MET A 352 3.95 9.75 20.23
CA MET A 352 4.39 9.70 21.61
C MET A 352 3.29 9.14 22.52
N ALA A 353 2.03 9.53 22.32
CA ALA A 353 0.91 8.99 23.06
C ALA A 353 0.74 7.48 22.87
N GLN A 354 1.02 6.95 21.68
CA GLN A 354 1.01 5.50 21.42
C GLN A 354 2.11 4.79 22.19
N CYS A 355 3.32 5.35 22.24
CA CYS A 355 4.43 4.79 23.00
C CYS A 355 4.08 4.72 24.51
N PHE A 356 3.59 5.82 25.09
CA PHE A 356 3.20 5.85 26.49
C PHE A 356 2.02 4.94 26.83
N ARG A 357 1.05 4.81 25.90
CA ARG A 357 -0.03 3.84 26.05
C ARG A 357 0.49 2.42 26.17
N ASP A 358 1.44 2.04 25.31
CA ASP A 358 1.98 0.68 25.25
C ASP A 358 2.89 0.38 26.45
N LEU A 359 3.56 1.38 27.01
CA LEU A 359 4.29 1.30 28.27
C LEU A 359 3.39 1.36 29.52
N GLY A 360 2.06 1.51 29.38
CA GLY A 360 1.15 1.61 30.52
C GLY A 360 1.16 2.97 31.23
N GLU A 361 1.85 3.98 30.70
CA GLU A 361 1.96 5.32 31.28
C GLU A 361 0.73 6.18 30.92
N ALA A 362 -0.40 5.90 31.56
CA ALA A 362 -1.71 6.45 31.20
C ALA A 362 -1.76 7.99 31.22
N ASP A 363 -1.09 8.66 32.16
CA ASP A 363 -1.09 10.13 32.29
C ASP A 363 -0.31 10.79 31.15
N HIS A 364 0.84 10.25 30.80
CA HIS A 364 1.60 10.69 29.64
C HIS A 364 0.83 10.44 28.34
N ALA A 365 0.27 9.25 28.18
CA ALA A 365 -0.56 8.91 27.02
C ALA A 365 -1.73 9.90 26.86
N ALA A 366 -2.46 10.22 27.92
CA ALA A 366 -3.57 11.17 27.90
C ALA A 366 -3.12 12.60 27.55
N ARG A 367 -1.98 13.04 28.09
CA ARG A 367 -1.42 14.37 27.83
C ARG A 367 -1.07 14.53 26.34
N TYR A 368 -0.31 13.60 25.78
CA TYR A 368 0.11 13.66 24.39
C TYR A 368 -1.06 13.38 23.43
N ALA A 369 -1.99 12.51 23.77
CA ALA A 369 -3.20 12.29 22.96
C ALA A 369 -4.08 13.56 22.90
N ARG A 370 -4.15 14.39 23.95
CA ARG A 370 -4.82 15.69 23.88
C ARG A 370 -4.10 16.66 22.94
N ARG A 371 -2.76 16.76 23.04
CA ARG A 371 -1.96 17.60 22.13
C ARG A 371 -2.16 17.18 20.67
N SER A 372 -2.30 15.90 20.40
CA SER A 372 -2.50 15.38 19.04
C SER A 372 -3.85 15.77 18.41
N LEU A 373 -4.79 16.31 19.18
CA LEU A 373 -6.07 16.80 18.68
C LEU A 373 -6.02 18.26 18.19
N ASP A 374 -4.92 18.95 18.44
CA ASP A 374 -4.61 20.27 17.85
C ASP A 374 -4.04 20.08 16.44
N MET A 375 -4.86 19.50 15.57
CA MET A 375 -4.54 19.07 14.23
C MET A 375 -5.46 19.70 13.20
N ASP A 376 -4.99 19.81 11.96
CA ASP A 376 -5.81 20.28 10.85
C ASP A 376 -7.07 19.42 10.66
N GLY A 377 -8.22 20.09 10.55
CA GLY A 377 -9.54 19.43 10.43
C GLY A 377 -9.73 18.58 9.17
N ARG A 378 -8.88 18.75 8.14
CA ARG A 378 -8.90 17.90 6.93
C ARG A 378 -8.49 16.45 7.20
N TYR A 379 -7.74 16.17 8.25
CA TYR A 379 -7.30 14.83 8.63
C TYR A 379 -8.33 14.10 9.50
N VAL A 380 -9.54 13.88 8.97
CA VAL A 380 -10.68 13.29 9.70
C VAL A 380 -10.34 11.91 10.26
N ARG A 381 -9.68 11.06 9.46
CA ARG A 381 -9.24 9.73 9.91
C ARG A 381 -8.22 9.82 11.05
N GLY A 382 -7.23 10.69 10.92
CA GLY A 382 -6.25 10.95 11.98
C GLY A 382 -6.92 11.37 13.29
N ARG A 383 -7.91 12.28 13.20
CA ARG A 383 -8.68 12.72 14.37
C ARG A 383 -9.45 11.58 15.04
N ALA A 384 -10.03 10.67 14.25
CA ALA A 384 -10.71 9.49 14.80
C ALA A 384 -9.74 8.59 15.59
N PHE A 385 -8.51 8.37 15.07
CA PHE A 385 -7.47 7.63 15.78
C PHE A 385 -7.04 8.31 17.07
N ASN A 386 -6.78 9.64 17.03
CA ASN A 386 -6.32 10.40 18.18
C ASN A 386 -7.37 10.46 19.29
N LEU A 387 -8.66 10.56 18.94
CA LEU A 387 -9.76 10.45 19.91
C LEU A 387 -9.85 9.03 20.51
N ALA A 388 -9.73 7.98 19.71
CA ALA A 388 -9.71 6.62 20.24
C ALA A 388 -8.52 6.37 21.17
N LEU A 389 -7.35 6.95 20.85
CA LEU A 389 -6.15 6.90 21.68
C LEU A 389 -6.37 7.62 23.02
N LEU A 390 -6.94 8.83 23.00
CA LEU A 390 -7.29 9.58 24.22
C LEU A 390 -8.31 8.82 25.08
N ALA A 391 -9.33 8.25 24.44
CA ALA A 391 -10.32 7.42 25.15
C ALA A 391 -9.68 6.19 25.80
N THR A 392 -8.71 5.57 25.11
CA THR A 392 -7.94 4.43 25.68
C THR A 392 -7.09 4.86 26.89
N ALA A 393 -6.48 6.04 26.83
CA ALA A 393 -5.73 6.59 27.95
C ALA A 393 -6.64 6.88 29.16
N HIS A 394 -7.84 7.46 28.96
CA HIS A 394 -8.82 7.64 30.03
C HIS A 394 -9.31 6.31 30.63
N ALA A 395 -9.48 5.28 29.81
CA ALA A 395 -9.81 3.95 30.32
C ALA A 395 -8.70 3.40 31.24
N ALA A 396 -7.42 3.62 30.87
CA ALA A 396 -6.26 3.23 31.69
C ALA A 396 -6.12 4.06 32.96
N GLN A 397 -6.57 5.32 32.96
CA GLN A 397 -6.67 6.18 34.15
C GLN A 397 -7.83 5.82 35.10
N ASN A 398 -8.57 4.75 34.78
CA ASN A 398 -9.78 4.36 35.50
C ASN A 398 -10.89 5.42 35.47
N GLU A 399 -11.01 6.15 34.37
CA GLU A 399 -12.03 7.17 34.11
C GLU A 399 -13.03 6.67 33.02
N PRO A 400 -13.85 5.61 33.28
CA PRO A 400 -14.64 4.92 32.26
C PRO A 400 -15.69 5.81 31.58
N GLU A 401 -16.30 6.75 32.29
CA GLU A 401 -17.29 7.68 31.76
C GLU A 401 -16.67 8.65 30.74
N ARG A 402 -15.48 9.17 31.05
CA ARG A 402 -14.70 10.03 30.13
C ARG A 402 -14.25 9.24 28.92
N ALA A 403 -13.75 8.02 29.13
CA ALA A 403 -13.36 7.12 28.05
C ALA A 403 -14.52 6.88 27.08
N CYS A 404 -15.73 6.63 27.61
CA CYS A 404 -16.93 6.44 26.78
C CYS A 404 -17.33 7.72 26.06
N THR A 405 -17.26 8.88 26.70
CA THR A 405 -17.61 10.18 26.10
C THR A 405 -16.69 10.49 24.89
N VAL A 406 -15.37 10.36 25.06
CA VAL A 406 -14.41 10.59 23.98
C VAL A 406 -14.49 9.47 22.93
N GLY A 407 -14.73 8.23 23.39
CA GLY A 407 -14.91 7.07 22.50
C GLY A 407 -16.11 7.23 21.55
N ARG A 408 -17.22 7.84 21.97
CA ARG A 408 -18.37 8.16 21.10
C ARG A 408 -18.01 9.18 20.05
N GLN A 409 -17.22 10.19 20.35
CA GLN A 409 -16.73 11.15 19.36
C GLN A 409 -15.90 10.46 18.28
N ALA A 410 -15.01 9.53 18.69
CA ALA A 410 -14.24 8.71 17.76
C ALA A 410 -15.16 7.79 16.92
N LEU A 411 -16.20 7.20 17.52
CA LEU A 411 -17.16 6.33 16.85
C LEU A 411 -17.95 7.09 15.78
N ASP A 412 -18.41 8.32 16.08
CA ASP A 412 -19.15 9.16 15.15
C ASP A 412 -18.36 9.52 13.90
N LEU A 413 -17.05 9.70 14.02
CA LEU A 413 -16.16 9.85 12.86
C LEU A 413 -15.95 8.53 12.15
N THR A 414 -15.68 7.45 12.89
CA THR A 414 -15.29 6.14 12.32
C THR A 414 -16.40 5.53 11.47
N VAL A 415 -17.67 5.68 11.82
CA VAL A 415 -18.81 5.15 11.04
C VAL A 415 -18.93 5.79 9.65
N ARG A 416 -18.35 6.96 9.45
CA ARG A 416 -18.33 7.66 8.16
C ARG A 416 -17.10 7.30 7.30
N LEU A 417 -16.12 6.60 7.91
CA LEU A 417 -14.86 6.21 7.27
C LEU A 417 -14.93 4.76 6.77
N THR A 418 -14.19 4.47 5.72
CA THR A 418 -13.95 3.10 5.24
C THR A 418 -12.55 2.64 5.68
N SER A 419 -12.30 2.63 7.01
CA SER A 419 -11.03 2.26 7.63
C SER A 419 -11.24 1.10 8.60
N ALA A 420 -10.64 -0.05 8.30
CA ALA A 420 -10.67 -1.22 9.17
C ALA A 420 -9.89 -0.96 10.48
N ARG A 421 -8.80 -0.17 10.39
CA ARG A 421 -7.99 0.19 11.55
C ARG A 421 -8.76 1.06 12.55
N SER A 422 -9.49 2.09 12.08
CA SER A 422 -10.31 2.93 12.98
C SER A 422 -11.33 2.09 13.75
N ALA A 423 -12.01 1.16 13.06
CA ALA A 423 -12.95 0.24 13.68
C ALA A 423 -12.25 -0.71 14.69
N HIS A 424 -11.02 -1.15 14.38
CA HIS A 424 -10.22 -1.99 15.27
C HIS A 424 -9.89 -1.28 16.59
N TYR A 425 -9.43 -0.02 16.55
CA TYR A 425 -9.12 0.75 17.76
C TYR A 425 -10.33 0.93 18.67
N LEU A 426 -11.51 1.16 18.12
CA LEU A 426 -12.73 1.28 18.92
C LEU A 426 -13.19 -0.05 19.52
N ARG A 427 -13.01 -1.17 18.82
CA ARG A 427 -13.26 -2.50 19.38
C ARG A 427 -12.25 -2.85 20.47
N ASP A 428 -11.00 -2.41 20.34
CA ASP A 428 -9.99 -2.56 21.39
C ASP A 428 -10.37 -1.77 22.63
N LEU A 429 -10.78 -0.50 22.48
CA LEU A 429 -11.28 0.32 23.57
C LEU A 429 -12.45 -0.36 24.30
N ALA A 430 -13.45 -0.82 23.56
CA ALA A 430 -14.61 -1.52 24.13
C ALA A 430 -14.19 -2.80 24.87
N ARG A 431 -13.17 -3.54 24.38
CA ARG A 431 -12.61 -4.71 25.08
C ARG A 431 -11.90 -4.31 26.38
N ARG A 432 -11.09 -3.24 26.38
CA ARG A 432 -10.39 -2.72 27.58
C ARG A 432 -11.36 -2.24 28.66
N LEU A 433 -12.53 -1.73 28.27
CA LEU A 433 -13.57 -1.28 29.19
C LEU A 433 -14.42 -2.43 29.79
N ARG A 434 -14.34 -3.67 29.28
CA ARG A 434 -15.13 -4.81 29.79
C ARG A 434 -15.06 -5.03 31.32
N PRO A 435 -13.89 -4.86 31.99
CA PRO A 435 -13.83 -5.03 33.44
C PRO A 435 -14.70 -4.03 34.23
N ARG A 436 -15.14 -2.95 33.57
CA ARG A 436 -15.99 -1.89 34.13
C ARG A 436 -17.42 -1.94 33.55
N ALA A 437 -17.90 -3.13 33.17
CA ALA A 437 -19.25 -3.30 32.63
C ALA A 437 -20.38 -3.04 33.65
N ASP A 438 -20.05 -2.87 34.95
CA ASP A 438 -20.91 -2.36 35.98
C ASP A 438 -21.35 -0.90 35.75
N VAL A 439 -20.50 -0.10 35.07
CA VAL A 439 -20.76 1.30 34.75
C VAL A 439 -21.78 1.40 33.58
N PRO A 440 -22.92 2.09 33.72
CA PRO A 440 -23.92 2.20 32.67
C PRO A 440 -23.35 2.76 31.35
N ALA A 441 -22.53 3.81 31.41
CA ALA A 441 -21.90 4.40 30.24
C ALA A 441 -21.04 3.39 29.42
N VAL A 442 -20.40 2.42 30.08
CA VAL A 442 -19.61 1.37 29.44
C VAL A 442 -20.51 0.37 28.71
N ARG A 443 -21.63 -0.04 29.33
CA ARG A 443 -22.61 -0.93 28.69
C ARG A 443 -23.16 -0.33 27.43
N ASP A 444 -23.60 0.96 27.52
CA ASP A 444 -24.17 1.69 26.38
C ASP A 444 -23.14 1.86 25.27
N PHE A 445 -21.94 2.33 25.56
CA PHE A 445 -20.86 2.48 24.58
C PHE A 445 -20.48 1.16 23.90
N THR A 446 -20.41 0.08 24.68
CA THR A 446 -20.07 -1.25 24.12
C THR A 446 -21.18 -1.76 23.20
N ALA A 447 -22.44 -1.49 23.52
CA ALA A 447 -23.58 -1.81 22.65
C ALA A 447 -23.54 -0.98 21.36
N GLU A 448 -23.30 0.35 21.45
CA GLU A 448 -23.18 1.25 20.29
C GLU A 448 -22.05 0.82 19.35
N VAL A 449 -20.85 0.46 19.88
CA VAL A 449 -19.73 -0.04 19.07
C VAL A 449 -20.11 -1.32 18.32
N ARG A 450 -20.83 -2.24 18.97
CA ARG A 450 -21.25 -3.49 18.36
C ARG A 450 -22.30 -3.28 17.27
N GLU A 451 -23.23 -2.39 17.49
CA GLU A 451 -24.31 -2.07 16.56
C GLU A 451 -23.84 -1.29 15.34
N ARG A 452 -23.02 -0.25 15.57
CA ARG A 452 -22.67 0.73 14.54
C ARG A 452 -21.44 0.37 13.72
N LEU A 453 -20.55 -0.51 14.24
CA LEU A 453 -19.40 -0.98 13.49
C LEU A 453 -19.67 -2.40 12.96
N PRO A 454 -19.65 -2.60 11.62
CA PRO A 454 -19.86 -3.92 11.03
C PRO A 454 -18.89 -4.94 11.61
N ALA A 455 -19.31 -6.20 11.72
CA ALA A 455 -18.43 -7.29 12.16
C ALA A 455 -17.14 -7.27 11.29
N ALA A 456 -15.99 -7.51 11.91
CA ALA A 456 -14.74 -7.63 11.16
C ALA A 456 -14.92 -8.70 10.10
N ALA A 457 -14.84 -8.34 8.83
CA ALA A 457 -14.82 -9.33 7.76
C ALA A 457 -13.59 -10.22 8.00
N GLY A 458 -13.83 -11.43 8.49
CA GLY A 458 -13.01 -12.63 8.62
C GLY A 458 -11.47 -12.58 8.67
N HIS A 459 -10.87 -11.48 9.08
CA HIS A 459 -9.42 -11.40 9.33
C HIS A 459 -9.22 -11.38 10.84
N ALA A 460 -8.85 -12.53 11.39
CA ALA A 460 -8.41 -12.62 12.77
C ALA A 460 -7.25 -11.66 12.97
N ALA A 461 -7.44 -10.64 13.82
CA ALA A 461 -6.31 -9.89 14.35
C ALA A 461 -5.38 -10.88 15.04
N PRO A 462 -4.06 -10.78 14.89
CA PRO A 462 -3.13 -11.57 15.70
C PRO A 462 -3.43 -11.28 17.17
N ARG A 463 -3.46 -12.38 17.96
CA ARG A 463 -3.66 -12.34 19.42
C ARG A 463 -2.44 -11.73 20.09
#